data_f1cdb9e45a5194809efd2d1e394a4859
#
_entry.id   f1cdb9e45a5194809efd2d1e394a4859
#
_cell.length_a   1.000
_cell.length_b   1.000
_cell.length_c   1.000
_cell.angle_alpha   90.00
_cell.angle_beta   90.00
_cell.angle_gamma   90.00
#
_symmetry.space_group_name_H-M   'P 1'
#
loop_
_entity.id
_entity.type
_entity.pdbx_description
1 polymer ?
#
loop_
_entity_poly.entity_id
_entity_poly.type
_entity_poly.pdbx_seq_one_letter_code
_entity_poly.pdbx_strand_id
1 'polypeptide(L)'
;MTDRLHTELPPALRRALDLLTDPPANPDIGKGYLDLLTDADALPEKNTGAIQAAWASGLGSMLYDNAQAFARRLVSVWQLPIEWLSIPSGGVALDVGSGPGNVTAQLAHAAGPDGLALGIDISEPMLERAVDAQAGSNVGFLRADAQALPFRDETFDAATSLAALQLIPEPTTTLSEIARVLKPGGRVAIMVPTAGRGAGFLRWLPNGGVHFFSEDELGDTFEELGLVSVRTKTFGNIQWVRARRP
;
A
#
# COMPACT_ATOMS: atom_id res chain seq x y z
N MET A 1 -9.65 29.62 28.48
CA MET A 1 -10.46 28.39 28.69
C MET A 1 -10.48 27.64 27.38
N THR A 2 -9.46 26.87 27.12
CA THR A 2 -9.27 26.09 25.89
C THR A 2 -9.49 24.63 26.24
N ASP A 3 -10.70 24.20 25.97
CA ASP A 3 -11.09 22.78 26.05
C ASP A 3 -10.41 22.09 24.88
N ARG A 4 -9.22 21.53 25.12
CA ARG A 4 -8.58 20.59 24.20
C ARG A 4 -9.38 19.31 24.36
N LEU A 5 -10.28 19.09 23.43
CA LEU A 5 -10.84 17.76 23.16
C LEU A 5 -9.65 16.81 23.01
N HIS A 6 -9.37 16.03 24.04
CA HIS A 6 -8.57 14.83 23.91
C HIS A 6 -9.34 13.88 23.00
N THR A 7 -9.13 14.02 21.71
CA THR A 7 -9.63 13.04 20.74
C THR A 7 -8.96 11.72 21.09
N GLU A 8 -9.73 10.83 21.67
CA GLU A 8 -9.21 9.50 22.05
C GLU A 8 -8.71 8.80 20.79
N LEU A 9 -7.46 8.36 20.79
CA LEU A 9 -6.84 7.67 19.65
C LEU A 9 -7.72 6.49 19.22
N PRO A 10 -8.13 6.40 17.93
CA PRO A 10 -8.84 5.24 17.42
C PRO A 10 -8.10 3.94 17.75
N PRO A 11 -8.80 2.85 18.09
CA PRO A 11 -8.15 1.61 18.55
C PRO A 11 -7.11 1.07 17.56
N ALA A 12 -7.40 1.11 16.26
CA ALA A 12 -6.46 0.69 15.23
C ALA A 12 -5.18 1.55 15.22
N LEU A 13 -5.29 2.88 15.35
CA LEU A 13 -4.14 3.78 15.36
C LEU A 13 -3.31 3.64 16.66
N ARG A 14 -3.97 3.37 17.79
CA ARG A 14 -3.26 3.07 19.04
C ARG A 14 -2.39 1.82 18.87
N ARG A 15 -2.95 0.75 18.30
CA ARG A 15 -2.20 -0.48 18.00
C ARG A 15 -1.10 -0.21 16.96
N ALA A 16 -1.33 0.66 15.98
CA ALA A 16 -0.33 1.02 14.99
C ALA A 16 0.90 1.67 15.63
N LEU A 17 0.72 2.58 16.60
CA LEU A 17 1.83 3.21 17.33
C LEU A 17 2.74 2.17 18.01
N ASP A 18 2.16 1.09 18.56
CA ASP A 18 2.92 0.01 19.19
C ASP A 18 3.76 -0.80 18.20
N LEU A 19 3.53 -0.66 16.89
CA LEU A 19 4.25 -1.36 15.83
C LEU A 19 5.35 -0.51 15.19
N LEU A 20 5.37 0.80 15.45
CA LEU A 20 6.36 1.72 14.86
C LEU A 20 7.74 1.50 15.47
N THR A 21 8.76 1.75 14.68
CA THR A 21 10.17 1.78 15.12
C THR A 21 10.41 2.96 16.04
N ASP A 22 9.88 4.14 15.67
CA ASP A 22 10.00 5.38 16.42
C ASP A 22 8.63 6.07 16.50
N PRO A 23 7.80 5.72 17.48
CA PRO A 23 6.47 6.31 17.60
C PRO A 23 6.56 7.77 18.05
N PRO A 24 5.84 8.70 17.38
CA PRO A 24 5.84 10.11 17.73
C PRO A 24 5.25 10.34 19.12
N ALA A 25 5.91 11.18 19.93
CA ALA A 25 5.45 11.53 21.27
C ALA A 25 4.07 12.26 21.25
N ASN A 26 3.79 12.97 20.17
CA ASN A 26 2.52 13.66 19.93
C ASN A 26 2.00 13.25 18.54
N PRO A 27 1.23 12.16 18.44
CA PRO A 27 0.72 11.68 17.15
C PRO A 27 -0.22 12.71 16.50
N ASP A 28 0.03 13.06 15.24
CA ASP A 28 -0.92 13.84 14.45
C ASP A 28 -1.97 12.91 13.84
N ILE A 29 -3.19 13.02 14.34
CA ILE A 29 -4.37 12.28 13.88
C ILE A 29 -5.51 13.21 13.46
N GLY A 30 -5.22 14.49 13.25
CA GLY A 30 -6.23 15.52 13.01
C GLY A 30 -7.16 15.25 11.84
N LYS A 31 -6.73 14.43 10.87
CA LYS A 31 -7.49 14.00 9.68
C LYS A 31 -8.01 12.57 9.76
N GLY A 32 -7.95 11.92 10.93
CA GLY A 32 -8.43 10.55 11.15
C GLY A 32 -7.44 9.45 10.73
N TYR A 33 -6.30 9.79 10.15
CA TYR A 33 -5.14 8.91 9.93
C TYR A 33 -3.95 9.40 10.75
N LEU A 34 -2.94 8.57 10.94
CA LEU A 34 -1.69 8.97 11.59
C LEU A 34 -0.76 9.57 10.54
N ASP A 35 -0.46 10.87 10.63
CA ASP A 35 0.49 11.53 9.75
C ASP A 35 1.92 11.40 10.32
N LEU A 36 2.77 10.70 9.57
CA LEU A 36 4.18 10.48 9.91
C LEU A 36 5.14 11.21 8.98
N LEU A 37 4.62 11.95 7.99
CA LEU A 37 5.44 12.78 7.12
C LEU A 37 5.48 14.21 7.65
N THR A 38 6.66 14.73 7.84
CA THR A 38 6.85 16.15 8.14
C THR A 38 6.82 16.98 6.85
N ASP A 39 6.56 18.29 6.96
CA ASP A 39 6.64 19.22 5.81
C ASP A 39 8.04 19.20 5.16
N ALA A 40 9.08 18.81 5.91
CA ALA A 40 10.45 18.65 5.40
C ALA A 40 10.61 17.38 4.56
N ASP A 41 9.80 16.35 4.80
CA ASP A 41 9.74 15.11 4.03
C ASP A 41 8.78 15.23 2.83
N ALA A 42 8.17 16.41 2.66
CA ALA A 42 7.35 16.73 1.52
C ALA A 42 8.12 16.44 0.24
N LEU A 43 7.70 15.39 -0.42
CA LEU A 43 8.11 14.79 -1.68
C LEU A 43 9.36 15.41 -2.33
N PRO A 44 10.42 14.66 -2.58
CA PRO A 44 11.49 15.14 -3.43
C PRO A 44 10.87 15.59 -4.77
N GLU A 45 11.08 16.86 -5.14
CA GLU A 45 10.50 17.53 -6.33
C GLU A 45 10.70 16.75 -7.66
N LYS A 46 11.48 15.66 -7.63
CA LYS A 46 11.89 14.92 -8.84
C LYS A 46 10.93 13.85 -9.31
N ASN A 47 9.87 13.49 -8.56
CA ASN A 47 9.01 12.36 -8.95
C ASN A 47 7.49 12.61 -8.84
N THR A 48 7.06 13.83 -8.63
CA THR A 48 5.69 14.24 -8.88
C THR A 48 5.49 14.39 -10.39
N GLY A 49 5.48 13.28 -11.11
CA GLY A 49 5.12 13.27 -12.53
C GLY A 49 3.72 13.84 -12.72
N ALA A 50 3.42 14.27 -13.94
CA ALA A 50 2.11 14.83 -14.32
C ALA A 50 0.91 13.96 -13.86
N ILE A 51 1.14 12.66 -13.67
CA ILE A 51 0.16 11.69 -13.17
C ILE A 51 -0.11 11.90 -11.67
N GLN A 52 0.91 12.06 -10.82
CA GLN A 52 0.72 12.36 -9.40
C GLN A 52 0.08 13.75 -9.21
N ALA A 53 0.51 14.74 -9.99
CA ALA A 53 -0.14 16.05 -9.99
C ALA A 53 -1.60 15.99 -10.48
N ALA A 54 -1.92 15.12 -11.44
CA ALA A 54 -3.29 14.86 -11.88
C ALA A 54 -4.11 14.16 -10.78
N TRP A 55 -3.54 13.20 -10.03
CA TRP A 55 -4.20 12.55 -8.90
C TRP A 55 -4.44 13.50 -7.72
N ALA A 56 -3.56 14.46 -7.49
CA ALA A 56 -3.72 15.51 -6.48
C ALA A 56 -4.69 16.62 -6.89
N SER A 57 -5.10 16.69 -8.17
CA SER A 57 -6.03 17.70 -8.67
C SER A 57 -7.49 17.23 -8.66
N GLY A 58 -8.45 18.16 -8.58
CA GLY A 58 -9.89 17.85 -8.70
C GLY A 58 -10.27 17.12 -10.01
N LEU A 59 -9.46 17.24 -11.08
CA LEU A 59 -9.61 16.45 -12.30
C LEU A 59 -9.20 14.98 -12.07
N GLY A 60 -8.22 14.71 -11.21
CA GLY A 60 -7.80 13.36 -10.83
C GLY A 60 -8.93 12.59 -10.15
N SER A 61 -9.78 13.26 -9.36
CA SER A 61 -10.94 12.63 -8.76
C SER A 61 -11.97 12.15 -9.79
N MET A 62 -12.19 12.91 -10.84
CA MET A 62 -13.15 12.58 -11.91
C MET A 62 -12.61 11.47 -12.83
N LEU A 63 -11.30 11.48 -13.11
CA LEU A 63 -10.62 10.39 -13.81
C LEU A 63 -10.56 9.12 -12.95
N TYR A 64 -10.40 9.27 -11.63
CA TYR A 64 -10.43 8.18 -10.67
C TYR A 64 -11.81 7.49 -10.62
N ASP A 65 -12.90 8.24 -10.59
CA ASP A 65 -14.25 7.67 -10.60
C ASP A 65 -14.55 6.89 -11.90
N ASN A 66 -14.06 7.37 -13.04
CA ASN A 66 -14.13 6.65 -14.31
C ASN A 66 -13.16 5.44 -14.36
N ALA A 67 -11.95 5.59 -13.83
CA ALA A 67 -11.00 4.50 -13.69
C ALA A 67 -11.47 3.46 -12.65
N GLN A 68 -12.15 3.88 -11.58
CA GLN A 68 -12.81 2.97 -10.63
C GLN A 68 -14.00 2.23 -11.27
N ALA A 69 -14.81 2.89 -12.09
CA ALA A 69 -15.91 2.21 -12.78
C ALA A 69 -15.37 1.18 -13.78
N PHE A 70 -14.26 1.49 -14.45
CA PHE A 70 -13.53 0.55 -15.31
C PHE A 70 -12.83 -0.53 -14.49
N ALA A 71 -12.17 -0.16 -13.38
CA ALA A 71 -11.55 -1.09 -12.45
C ALA A 71 -12.58 -2.00 -11.76
N ARG A 72 -13.77 -1.49 -11.37
CA ARG A 72 -14.87 -2.35 -10.85
C ARG A 72 -15.33 -3.40 -11.86
N ARG A 73 -15.30 -3.09 -13.13
CA ARG A 73 -15.61 -4.04 -14.20
C ARG A 73 -14.51 -5.09 -14.39
N LEU A 74 -13.27 -4.73 -14.05
CA LEU A 74 -12.11 -5.61 -14.05
C LEU A 74 -11.93 -6.34 -12.70
N VAL A 75 -12.38 -5.76 -11.58
CA VAL A 75 -12.28 -6.32 -10.21
C VAL A 75 -13.00 -7.67 -10.06
N SER A 76 -13.98 -7.99 -10.91
CA SER A 76 -14.53 -9.36 -10.97
C SER A 76 -13.49 -10.40 -11.46
N VAL A 77 -12.38 -9.95 -12.06
CA VAL A 77 -11.26 -10.79 -12.54
C VAL A 77 -10.05 -10.69 -11.58
N TRP A 78 -10.07 -9.72 -10.64
CA TRP A 78 -8.93 -9.37 -9.78
C TRP A 78 -9.22 -9.64 -8.33
N GLN A 79 -9.53 -10.86 -8.01
CA GLN A 79 -9.66 -11.26 -6.62
C GLN A 79 -8.28 -11.20 -5.97
N LEU A 80 -8.13 -10.29 -4.98
CA LEU A 80 -6.99 -10.33 -4.06
C LEU A 80 -6.86 -11.78 -3.54
N PRO A 81 -5.67 -12.38 -3.59
CA PRO A 81 -5.48 -13.76 -3.16
C PRO A 81 -5.49 -13.88 -1.62
N ILE A 82 -6.59 -13.45 -0.98
CA ILE A 82 -6.76 -13.42 0.47
C ILE A 82 -6.49 -14.79 1.08
N GLU A 83 -7.06 -15.85 0.52
CA GLU A 83 -6.86 -17.22 1.02
C GLU A 83 -5.37 -17.61 0.99
N TRP A 84 -4.66 -17.19 -0.06
CA TRP A 84 -3.24 -17.47 -0.17
C TRP A 84 -2.42 -16.66 0.82
N LEU A 85 -2.80 -15.43 1.14
CA LEU A 85 -2.12 -14.62 2.16
C LEU A 85 -2.17 -15.30 3.53
N SER A 86 -3.18 -16.13 3.77
CA SER A 86 -3.27 -16.99 4.97
C SER A 86 -3.06 -16.20 6.26
N ILE A 87 -3.72 -15.05 6.35
CA ILE A 87 -3.65 -14.19 7.52
C ILE A 87 -4.25 -14.95 8.71
N PRO A 88 -3.52 -15.17 9.81
CA PRO A 88 -4.07 -15.84 10.97
C PRO A 88 -5.16 -14.99 11.64
N SER A 89 -6.10 -15.65 12.32
CA SER A 89 -7.06 -14.93 13.17
C SER A 89 -6.31 -14.12 14.24
N GLY A 90 -6.63 -12.84 14.37
CA GLY A 90 -5.87 -11.90 15.22
C GLY A 90 -4.57 -11.39 14.60
N GLY A 91 -4.25 -11.78 13.35
CA GLY A 91 -3.04 -11.37 12.64
C GLY A 91 -3.00 -9.90 12.26
N VAL A 92 -1.83 -9.45 11.84
CA VAL A 92 -1.57 -8.07 11.42
C VAL A 92 -1.20 -8.05 9.94
N ALA A 93 -1.90 -7.22 9.15
CA ALA A 93 -1.67 -7.10 7.71
C ALA A 93 -1.37 -5.66 7.30
N LEU A 94 -0.55 -5.52 6.25
CA LEU A 94 -0.14 -4.24 5.68
C LEU A 94 -0.63 -4.10 4.24
N ASP A 95 -1.13 -2.92 3.89
CA ASP A 95 -1.51 -2.54 2.53
C ASP A 95 -0.68 -1.32 2.10
N VAL A 96 0.27 -1.53 1.19
CA VAL A 96 1.24 -0.51 0.75
C VAL A 96 0.71 0.19 -0.51
N GLY A 97 0.47 1.49 -0.41
CA GLY A 97 -0.24 2.28 -1.39
C GLY A 97 -1.74 1.96 -1.35
N SER A 98 -2.33 2.10 -0.15
CA SER A 98 -3.69 1.65 0.16
C SER A 98 -4.79 2.40 -0.60
N GLY A 99 -4.46 3.58 -1.17
CA GLY A 99 -5.44 4.42 -1.84
C GLY A 99 -6.68 4.65 -0.97
N PRO A 100 -7.90 4.35 -1.47
CA PRO A 100 -9.15 4.55 -0.73
C PRO A 100 -9.47 3.43 0.28
N GLY A 101 -8.53 2.55 0.61
CA GLY A 101 -8.60 1.60 1.72
C GLY A 101 -9.42 0.33 1.49
N ASN A 102 -9.94 0.09 0.29
CA ASN A 102 -10.79 -1.08 0.03
C ASN A 102 -10.08 -2.43 0.25
N VAL A 103 -8.80 -2.50 -0.08
CA VAL A 103 -7.96 -3.68 0.12
C VAL A 103 -7.63 -3.83 1.60
N THR A 104 -7.28 -2.74 2.26
CA THR A 104 -7.03 -2.72 3.71
C THR A 104 -8.21 -3.28 4.50
N ALA A 105 -9.45 -2.89 4.15
CA ALA A 105 -10.66 -3.42 4.78
C ALA A 105 -10.84 -4.93 4.54
N GLN A 106 -10.51 -5.44 3.35
CA GLN A 106 -10.55 -6.87 3.07
C GLN A 106 -9.52 -7.66 3.89
N LEU A 107 -8.31 -7.10 4.06
CA LEU A 107 -7.28 -7.68 4.92
C LEU A 107 -7.74 -7.74 6.38
N ALA A 108 -8.34 -6.66 6.88
CA ALA A 108 -8.89 -6.63 8.24
C ALA A 108 -10.01 -7.65 8.44
N HIS A 109 -10.90 -7.80 7.45
CA HIS A 109 -11.94 -8.82 7.48
C HIS A 109 -11.33 -10.23 7.55
N ALA A 110 -10.30 -10.50 6.77
CA ALA A 110 -9.59 -11.78 6.77
C ALA A 110 -8.86 -12.06 8.09
N ALA A 111 -8.29 -11.03 8.72
CA ALA A 111 -7.63 -11.13 10.02
C ALA A 111 -8.62 -11.33 11.19
N GLY A 112 -9.91 -11.05 10.95
CA GLY A 112 -10.96 -11.15 11.96
C GLY A 112 -11.01 -9.97 12.94
N PRO A 113 -11.96 -9.98 13.90
CA PRO A 113 -12.22 -8.83 14.78
C PRO A 113 -11.03 -8.46 15.69
N ASP A 114 -10.23 -9.43 16.08
CA ASP A 114 -9.05 -9.24 16.92
C ASP A 114 -7.78 -8.92 16.08
N GLY A 115 -7.87 -9.04 14.76
CA GLY A 115 -6.79 -8.70 13.83
C GLY A 115 -6.59 -7.19 13.68
N LEU A 116 -5.65 -6.80 12.83
CA LEU A 116 -5.38 -5.42 12.48
C LEU A 116 -4.95 -5.36 11.01
N ALA A 117 -5.51 -4.43 10.25
CA ALA A 117 -4.97 -4.06 8.95
C ALA A 117 -4.61 -2.58 8.94
N LEU A 118 -3.41 -2.29 8.46
CA LEU A 118 -2.91 -0.94 8.31
C LEU A 118 -2.69 -0.64 6.82
N GLY A 119 -3.28 0.46 6.35
CA GLY A 119 -3.03 1.00 5.03
C GLY A 119 -2.05 2.15 5.12
N ILE A 120 -1.03 2.17 4.27
CA ILE A 120 -0.15 3.33 4.11
C ILE A 120 -0.33 3.92 2.72
N ASP A 121 -0.33 5.24 2.66
CA ASP A 121 -0.31 6.01 1.41
C ASP A 121 0.38 7.35 1.65
N ILE A 122 0.91 7.94 0.59
CA ILE A 122 1.50 9.28 0.65
C ILE A 122 0.46 10.37 0.35
N SER A 123 -0.61 10.00 -0.31
CA SER A 123 -1.65 10.89 -0.82
C SER A 123 -2.70 11.21 0.24
N GLU A 124 -2.68 12.43 0.76
CA GLU A 124 -3.69 12.91 1.72
C GLU A 124 -5.13 12.74 1.21
N PRO A 125 -5.47 13.13 -0.06
CA PRO A 125 -6.83 12.96 -0.56
C PRO A 125 -7.29 11.49 -0.63
N MET A 126 -6.36 10.54 -0.82
CA MET A 126 -6.69 9.12 -0.78
C MET A 126 -6.92 8.63 0.64
N LEU A 127 -6.08 9.06 1.58
CA LEU A 127 -6.22 8.73 2.99
C LEU A 127 -7.50 9.29 3.61
N GLU A 128 -7.88 10.53 3.29
CA GLU A 128 -9.15 11.11 3.72
C GLU A 128 -10.34 10.25 3.27
N ARG A 129 -10.36 9.82 2.00
CA ARG A 129 -11.38 8.89 1.48
C ARG A 129 -11.34 7.52 2.16
N ALA A 130 -10.14 7.02 2.44
CA ALA A 130 -9.96 5.74 3.12
C ALA A 130 -10.51 5.79 4.55
N VAL A 131 -10.24 6.86 5.27
CA VAL A 131 -10.78 7.10 6.61
C VAL A 131 -12.29 7.16 6.59
N ASP A 132 -12.87 7.98 5.72
CA ASP A 132 -14.31 8.17 5.62
C ASP A 132 -15.07 6.87 5.27
N ALA A 133 -14.47 6.03 4.42
CA ALA A 133 -15.12 4.84 3.90
C ALA A 133 -14.83 3.57 4.71
N GLN A 134 -13.64 3.43 5.30
CA GLN A 134 -13.12 2.15 5.76
C GLN A 134 -12.54 2.15 7.18
N ALA A 135 -12.22 3.32 7.79
CA ALA A 135 -11.62 3.34 9.12
C ALA A 135 -12.52 2.67 10.17
N GLY A 136 -11.91 1.91 11.08
CA GLY A 136 -12.64 1.12 12.06
C GLY A 136 -11.78 0.71 13.26
N SER A 137 -12.33 -0.16 14.08
CA SER A 137 -11.63 -0.65 15.29
C SER A 137 -10.36 -1.45 14.98
N ASN A 138 -10.30 -2.07 13.81
CA ASN A 138 -9.18 -2.90 13.34
C ASN A 138 -8.69 -2.51 11.93
N VAL A 139 -9.10 -1.35 11.42
CA VAL A 139 -8.61 -0.75 10.17
C VAL A 139 -8.08 0.63 10.49
N GLY A 140 -6.79 0.84 10.25
CA GLY A 140 -6.12 2.12 10.44
C GLY A 140 -5.34 2.56 9.21
N PHE A 141 -5.17 3.87 9.06
CA PHE A 141 -4.43 4.45 7.94
C PHE A 141 -3.30 5.35 8.44
N LEU A 142 -2.18 5.33 7.72
CA LEU A 142 -1.01 6.14 8.02
C LEU A 142 -0.52 6.85 6.76
N ARG A 143 -0.13 8.09 6.89
CA ARG A 143 0.61 8.80 5.85
C ARG A 143 2.09 8.55 6.05
N ALA A 144 2.70 7.77 5.15
CA ALA A 144 4.09 7.38 5.23
C ALA A 144 4.68 7.08 3.85
N ASP A 145 6.01 7.17 3.72
CA ASP A 145 6.72 6.75 2.52
C ASP A 145 6.90 5.23 2.51
N ALA A 146 6.47 4.59 1.43
CA ALA A 146 6.64 3.15 1.23
C ALA A 146 8.10 2.73 1.08
N GLN A 147 9.00 3.66 0.74
CA GLN A 147 10.43 3.42 0.61
C GLN A 147 11.16 3.44 1.97
N ALA A 148 10.47 3.86 3.03
CA ALA A 148 10.97 3.89 4.41
C ALA A 148 9.82 3.56 5.35
N LEU A 149 9.39 2.29 5.40
CA LEU A 149 8.27 1.86 6.22
C LEU A 149 8.56 2.10 7.70
N PRO A 150 7.69 2.83 8.42
CA PRO A 150 7.96 3.24 9.80
C PRO A 150 7.83 2.11 10.82
N PHE A 151 7.67 0.88 10.36
CA PHE A 151 7.41 -0.28 11.21
C PHE A 151 8.68 -1.05 11.57
N ARG A 152 8.66 -1.70 12.72
CA ARG A 152 9.70 -2.63 13.14
C ARG A 152 9.78 -3.83 12.20
N ASP A 153 10.93 -4.48 12.18
CA ASP A 153 11.11 -5.75 11.48
C ASP A 153 10.11 -6.79 11.99
N GLU A 154 9.74 -7.72 11.14
CA GLU A 154 8.94 -8.90 11.51
C GLU A 154 7.60 -8.55 12.20
N THR A 155 6.94 -7.51 11.71
CA THR A 155 5.69 -6.98 12.29
C THR A 155 4.44 -7.61 11.68
N PHE A 156 4.44 -7.89 10.37
CA PHE A 156 3.23 -8.25 9.63
C PHE A 156 3.19 -9.73 9.23
N ASP A 157 2.03 -10.34 9.40
CA ASP A 157 1.74 -11.70 8.94
C ASP A 157 1.50 -11.75 7.43
N ALA A 158 1.01 -10.64 6.86
CA ALA A 158 0.81 -10.49 5.43
C ALA A 158 1.03 -9.04 4.97
N ALA A 159 1.46 -8.87 3.71
CA ALA A 159 1.54 -7.57 3.06
C ALA A 159 0.97 -7.62 1.64
N THR A 160 0.42 -6.50 1.19
CA THR A 160 -0.04 -6.30 -0.19
C THR A 160 0.42 -4.96 -0.73
N SER A 161 0.55 -4.88 -2.06
CA SER A 161 0.59 -3.61 -2.79
C SER A 161 -0.08 -3.81 -4.14
N LEU A 162 -1.17 -3.10 -4.36
CA LEU A 162 -1.98 -3.26 -5.56
C LEU A 162 -1.99 -1.97 -6.38
N ALA A 163 -1.39 -2.02 -7.56
CA ALA A 163 -1.31 -0.91 -8.51
C ALA A 163 -0.71 0.37 -7.90
N ALA A 164 0.24 0.24 -6.98
CA ALA A 164 0.95 1.34 -6.35
C ALA A 164 2.44 1.38 -6.71
N LEU A 165 3.13 0.22 -6.74
CA LEU A 165 4.58 0.14 -6.95
C LEU A 165 5.07 0.85 -8.22
N GLN A 166 4.29 0.84 -9.30
CA GLN A 166 4.65 1.52 -10.54
C GLN A 166 4.73 3.06 -10.42
N LEU A 167 4.20 3.61 -9.33
CA LEU A 167 4.20 5.04 -9.03
C LEU A 167 5.30 5.44 -8.04
N ILE A 168 5.96 4.46 -7.44
CA ILE A 168 7.01 4.67 -6.44
C ILE A 168 8.36 4.83 -7.17
N PRO A 169 9.17 5.84 -6.81
CA PRO A 169 10.44 6.12 -7.48
C PRO A 169 11.42 4.95 -7.46
N GLU A 170 11.62 4.35 -6.29
CA GLU A 170 12.54 3.23 -6.08
C GLU A 170 11.76 1.98 -5.61
N PRO A 171 11.07 1.27 -6.52
CA PRO A 171 10.21 0.16 -6.15
C PRO A 171 10.98 -0.99 -5.49
N THR A 172 12.24 -1.21 -5.84
CA THR A 172 13.10 -2.22 -5.21
C THR A 172 13.33 -1.92 -3.73
N THR A 173 13.52 -0.64 -3.36
CA THR A 173 13.61 -0.23 -1.96
C THR A 173 12.32 -0.55 -1.21
N THR A 174 11.16 -0.28 -1.81
CA THR A 174 9.86 -0.63 -1.23
C THR A 174 9.69 -2.13 -1.04
N LEU A 175 10.13 -2.95 -2.02
CA LEU A 175 10.08 -4.41 -1.90
C LEU A 175 10.99 -4.92 -0.77
N SER A 176 12.17 -4.31 -0.59
CA SER A 176 13.06 -4.60 0.53
C SER A 176 12.42 -4.28 1.88
N GLU A 177 11.77 -3.14 1.98
CA GLU A 177 11.03 -2.73 3.19
C GLU A 177 9.86 -3.69 3.49
N ILE A 178 9.08 -4.07 2.47
CA ILE A 178 8.02 -5.08 2.62
C ILE A 178 8.61 -6.40 3.13
N ALA A 179 9.73 -6.86 2.55
CA ALA A 179 10.40 -8.08 3.00
C ALA A 179 10.89 -7.98 4.45
N ARG A 180 11.43 -6.82 4.86
CA ARG A 180 11.91 -6.55 6.22
C ARG A 180 10.80 -6.64 7.26
N VAL A 181 9.67 -6.01 6.99
CA VAL A 181 8.56 -5.93 7.95
C VAL A 181 7.70 -7.19 8.02
N LEU A 182 7.82 -8.12 7.07
CA LEU A 182 7.13 -9.41 7.13
C LEU A 182 7.74 -10.29 8.21
N LYS A 183 6.92 -11.00 8.98
CA LYS A 183 7.34 -12.05 9.91
C LYS A 183 7.91 -13.26 9.15
N PRO A 184 8.75 -14.10 9.77
CA PRO A 184 9.04 -15.43 9.26
C PRO A 184 7.73 -16.19 8.98
N GLY A 185 7.62 -16.79 7.79
CA GLY A 185 6.38 -17.40 7.30
C GLY A 185 5.35 -16.44 6.72
N GLY A 186 5.50 -15.13 6.92
CA GLY A 186 4.63 -14.09 6.39
C GLY A 186 4.59 -14.09 4.86
N ARG A 187 3.48 -13.64 4.28
CA ARG A 187 3.23 -13.72 2.83
C ARG A 187 2.95 -12.36 2.23
N VAL A 188 3.40 -12.19 0.98
CA VAL A 188 3.20 -10.97 0.22
C VAL A 188 2.53 -11.25 -1.13
N ALA A 189 1.62 -10.39 -1.53
CA ALA A 189 1.01 -10.39 -2.85
C ALA A 189 1.07 -8.98 -3.46
N ILE A 190 1.72 -8.87 -4.60
CA ILE A 190 1.89 -7.63 -5.35
C ILE A 190 1.13 -7.73 -6.67
N MET A 191 0.48 -6.65 -7.06
CA MET A 191 -0.14 -6.51 -8.38
C MET A 191 0.33 -5.22 -9.04
N VAL A 192 0.85 -5.36 -10.25
CA VAL A 192 1.29 -4.21 -11.07
C VAL A 192 0.74 -4.31 -12.49
N PRO A 193 0.52 -3.18 -13.16
CA PRO A 193 0.34 -3.17 -14.60
C PRO A 193 1.65 -3.52 -15.29
N THR A 194 1.60 -4.34 -16.35
CA THR A 194 2.75 -4.65 -17.17
C THR A 194 2.63 -4.00 -18.54
N ALA A 195 3.75 -3.68 -19.16
CA ALA A 195 3.81 -3.39 -20.56
C ALA A 195 3.64 -4.71 -21.34
N GLY A 196 2.40 -5.16 -21.57
CA GLY A 196 2.12 -6.36 -22.36
C GLY A 196 2.86 -6.33 -23.71
N ARG A 197 2.97 -7.46 -24.40
CA ARG A 197 3.73 -7.66 -25.66
C ARG A 197 3.51 -6.60 -26.77
N GLY A 198 2.47 -5.75 -26.64
CA GLY A 198 2.18 -4.65 -27.56
C GLY A 198 2.59 -3.25 -27.08
N ALA A 199 3.03 -3.10 -25.84
CA ALA A 199 3.27 -1.78 -25.23
C ALA A 199 4.73 -1.29 -25.30
N GLY A 200 5.59 -1.91 -26.11
CA GLY A 200 6.93 -1.42 -26.39
C GLY A 200 6.96 0.05 -26.87
N PHE A 201 5.86 0.52 -27.43
CA PHE A 201 5.61 1.90 -27.80
C PHE A 201 5.41 2.83 -26.58
N LEU A 202 4.79 2.37 -25.48
CA LEU A 202 4.60 3.17 -24.27
C LEU A 202 5.91 3.45 -23.52
N ARG A 203 6.95 2.64 -23.72
CA ARG A 203 8.32 2.89 -23.23
C ARG A 203 8.98 4.12 -23.87
N TRP A 204 8.43 4.60 -24.98
CA TRP A 204 8.94 5.76 -25.74
C TRP A 204 8.22 7.07 -25.40
N LEU A 205 7.09 7.01 -24.70
CA LEU A 205 6.47 8.22 -24.16
C LEU A 205 7.37 8.71 -23.01
N PRO A 206 7.58 10.03 -22.87
CA PRO A 206 8.26 10.56 -21.70
C PRO A 206 7.52 10.02 -20.47
N ASN A 207 8.18 9.15 -19.74
CA ASN A 207 7.62 8.48 -18.59
C ASN A 207 7.22 9.55 -17.58
N GLY A 208 5.94 9.84 -17.46
CA GLY A 208 5.41 10.75 -16.45
C GLY A 208 5.54 10.21 -15.02
N GLY A 209 6.69 9.51 -14.71
CA GLY A 209 6.95 8.94 -13.40
C GLY A 209 6.34 7.55 -13.16
N VAL A 210 5.93 6.82 -14.20
CA VAL A 210 5.41 5.45 -14.07
C VAL A 210 6.48 4.43 -14.44
N HIS A 211 6.78 3.52 -13.52
CA HIS A 211 7.66 2.38 -13.77
C HIS A 211 6.87 1.22 -14.39
N PHE A 212 7.38 0.64 -15.49
CA PHE A 212 6.80 -0.55 -16.12
C PHE A 212 7.72 -1.75 -15.88
N PHE A 213 7.24 -2.67 -15.08
CA PHE A 213 7.97 -3.88 -14.73
C PHE A 213 8.06 -4.85 -15.91
N SER A 214 9.21 -5.49 -16.06
CA SER A 214 9.37 -6.64 -16.95
C SER A 214 8.71 -7.89 -16.34
N GLU A 215 8.61 -8.96 -17.13
CA GLU A 215 7.84 -10.17 -16.73
C GLU A 215 8.44 -10.87 -15.49
N ASP A 216 9.75 -10.83 -15.32
CA ASP A 216 10.46 -11.55 -14.26
C ASP A 216 10.96 -10.62 -13.12
N GLU A 217 11.03 -9.31 -13.36
CA GLU A 217 11.69 -8.32 -12.50
C GLU A 217 11.28 -8.38 -11.02
N LEU A 218 9.97 -8.42 -10.75
CA LEU A 218 9.48 -8.48 -9.37
C LEU A 218 9.75 -9.84 -8.72
N GLY A 219 9.66 -10.92 -9.50
CA GLY A 219 9.96 -12.26 -9.03
C GLY A 219 11.43 -12.40 -8.65
N ASP A 220 12.32 -12.00 -9.54
CA ASP A 220 13.76 -12.03 -9.34
C ASP A 220 14.15 -11.16 -8.12
N THR A 221 13.58 -9.96 -7.99
CA THR A 221 13.82 -9.10 -6.83
C THR A 221 13.41 -9.79 -5.52
N PHE A 222 12.27 -10.48 -5.47
CA PHE A 222 11.88 -11.20 -4.26
C PHE A 222 12.81 -12.37 -3.94
N GLU A 223 13.32 -13.09 -4.96
CA GLU A 223 14.30 -14.16 -4.77
C GLU A 223 15.64 -13.60 -4.26
N GLU A 224 16.11 -12.47 -4.81
CA GLU A 224 17.32 -11.78 -4.35
C GLU A 224 17.18 -11.29 -2.89
N LEU A 225 15.98 -10.88 -2.48
CA LEU A 225 15.67 -10.50 -1.09
C LEU A 225 15.49 -11.72 -0.15
N GLY A 226 15.69 -12.93 -0.65
CA GLY A 226 15.63 -14.16 0.13
C GLY A 226 14.22 -14.69 0.39
N LEU A 227 13.20 -14.16 -0.28
CA LEU A 227 11.86 -14.72 -0.19
C LEU A 227 11.78 -16.02 -0.97
N VAL A 228 10.93 -16.91 -0.52
CA VAL A 228 10.74 -18.24 -1.12
C VAL A 228 9.33 -18.42 -1.66
N SER A 229 9.12 -19.50 -2.40
CA SER A 229 7.82 -19.82 -3.02
C SER A 229 7.31 -18.73 -3.94
N VAL A 230 8.24 -18.02 -4.59
CA VAL A 230 7.93 -16.93 -5.53
C VAL A 230 7.12 -17.50 -6.70
N ARG A 231 6.02 -16.84 -7.04
CA ARG A 231 5.13 -17.19 -8.13
C ARG A 231 4.69 -15.95 -8.87
N THR A 232 5.07 -15.85 -10.11
CA THR A 232 4.62 -14.79 -11.02
C THR A 232 3.54 -15.31 -11.95
N LYS A 233 2.49 -14.53 -12.16
CA LYS A 233 1.41 -14.85 -13.09
C LYS A 233 0.92 -13.60 -13.79
N THR A 234 0.97 -13.60 -15.11
CA THR A 234 0.54 -12.48 -15.95
C THR A 234 -0.79 -12.80 -16.61
N PHE A 235 -1.73 -11.87 -16.52
CA PHE A 235 -3.04 -11.91 -17.16
C PHE A 235 -3.23 -10.62 -17.97
N GLY A 236 -3.12 -10.72 -19.28
CA GLY A 236 -3.19 -9.53 -20.14
C GLY A 236 -2.11 -8.51 -19.76
N ASN A 237 -2.53 -7.35 -19.31
CA ASN A 237 -1.62 -6.25 -18.92
C ASN A 237 -1.41 -6.15 -17.41
N ILE A 238 -1.62 -7.24 -16.66
CA ILE A 238 -1.51 -7.27 -15.22
C ILE A 238 -0.67 -8.44 -14.80
N GLN A 239 0.26 -8.16 -13.91
CA GLN A 239 1.10 -9.15 -13.28
C GLN A 239 0.79 -9.24 -11.79
N TRP A 240 0.63 -10.46 -11.31
CA TRP A 240 0.62 -10.83 -9.91
C TRP A 240 1.90 -11.53 -9.54
N VAL A 241 2.51 -11.09 -8.46
CA VAL A 241 3.66 -11.76 -7.85
C VAL A 241 3.34 -12.07 -6.40
N ARG A 242 3.64 -13.31 -5.99
CA ARG A 242 3.43 -13.78 -4.63
C ARG A 242 4.72 -14.39 -4.11
N ALA A 243 5.04 -14.13 -2.86
CA ALA A 243 6.21 -14.70 -2.21
C ALA A 243 5.96 -14.89 -0.71
N ARG A 244 6.79 -15.69 -0.06
CA ARG A 244 6.75 -15.95 1.39
C ARG A 244 8.13 -15.69 1.99
N ARG A 245 8.18 -15.02 3.13
CA ARG A 245 9.40 -14.96 3.94
C ARG A 245 9.69 -16.33 4.55
N PRO A 246 10.93 -16.87 4.47
CA PRO A 246 11.28 -18.17 5.02
C PRO A 246 11.08 -18.27 6.53
#